data_d6a419364b257b5ccc4dd495121d3bf6
#
_entry.id   d6a419364b257b5ccc4dd495121d3bf6
#
_cell.length_a   1.000
_cell.length_b   1.000
_cell.length_c   1.000
_cell.angle_alpha   90.00
_cell.angle_beta   90.00
_cell.angle_gamma   90.00
#
_symmetry.space_group_name_H-M   'P 1'
#
loop_
_entity.id
_entity.type
_entity.pdbx_description
1 polymer ?
#
loop_
_entity_poly.entity_id
_entity_poly.type
_entity_poly.pdbx_seq_one_letter_code
_entity_poly.pdbx_strand_id
1 'polypeptide(L)'
;GMRRVDRPLLGIRRSETHALCAELGVTPAHDSMNDDLRFQRVRIRKEVVPLLVDIAKRDVVDVLARQAAILRDDDDVLEELAAMIDPTDARAISAAPLPLARRAIRQWLSNPKPPDLATVERVLAVARGEANACDVGGGRSVRRSRQRLELHVVGMR
;
A
#
# COMPACT_ATOMS: atom_id res chain seq x y z
N GLY A 1 -4.43 10.44 -1.68
CA GLY A 1 -4.85 9.22 -2.33
C GLY A 1 -4.48 9.23 -3.79
N MET A 2 -3.68 8.26 -4.24
CA MET A 2 -3.58 8.02 -5.68
C MET A 2 -4.98 7.66 -6.16
N ARG A 3 -5.53 8.45 -7.10
CA ARG A 3 -6.78 8.09 -7.77
C ARG A 3 -6.60 6.68 -8.33
N ARG A 4 -7.53 5.77 -8.03
CA ARG A 4 -7.60 4.48 -8.71
C ARG A 4 -7.71 4.79 -10.21
N VAL A 5 -6.62 4.62 -10.93
CA VAL A 5 -6.67 4.67 -12.39
C VAL A 5 -7.41 3.42 -12.81
N ASP A 6 -8.50 3.59 -13.54
CA ASP A 6 -9.24 2.47 -14.10
C ASP A 6 -8.31 1.67 -15.01
N ARG A 7 -8.07 0.42 -14.66
CA ARG A 7 -7.18 -0.49 -15.40
C ARG A 7 -7.97 -1.73 -15.83
N PRO A 8 -8.83 -1.59 -16.83
CA PRO A 8 -9.77 -2.65 -17.21
C PRO A 8 -9.08 -3.95 -17.66
N LEU A 9 -7.79 -3.86 -18.08
CA LEU A 9 -7.03 -5.02 -18.57
C LEU A 9 -6.24 -5.75 -17.46
N LEU A 10 -6.33 -5.35 -16.19
CA LEU A 10 -5.59 -6.03 -15.12
C LEU A 10 -6.02 -7.48 -14.88
N GLY A 11 -7.26 -7.83 -15.24
CA GLY A 11 -7.77 -9.20 -15.15
C GLY A 11 -7.43 -10.08 -16.34
N ILE A 12 -6.80 -9.52 -17.39
CA ILE A 12 -6.50 -10.23 -18.65
C ILE A 12 -5.00 -10.56 -18.68
N ARG A 13 -4.68 -11.79 -19.05
CA ARG A 13 -3.28 -12.21 -19.22
C ARG A 13 -2.66 -11.55 -20.45
N ARG A 14 -1.36 -11.29 -20.40
CA ARG A 14 -0.63 -10.76 -21.57
C ARG A 14 -0.72 -11.71 -22.78
N SER A 15 -0.73 -13.02 -22.57
CA SER A 15 -0.93 -14.01 -23.65
C SER A 15 -2.28 -13.83 -24.34
N GLU A 16 -3.34 -13.57 -23.59
CA GLU A 16 -4.68 -13.32 -24.14
C GLU A 16 -4.74 -12.02 -24.95
N THR A 17 -4.10 -10.94 -24.46
CA THR A 17 -4.01 -9.69 -25.23
C THR A 17 -3.20 -9.86 -26.51
N HIS A 18 -2.14 -10.67 -26.50
CA HIS A 18 -1.36 -10.96 -27.71
C HIS A 18 -2.16 -11.84 -28.69
N ALA A 19 -2.94 -12.83 -28.19
CA ALA A 19 -3.80 -13.64 -29.02
C ALA A 19 -4.87 -12.79 -29.71
N LEU A 20 -5.52 -11.88 -28.96
CA LEU A 20 -6.51 -10.96 -29.52
C LEU A 20 -5.89 -10.03 -30.59
N CYS A 21 -4.69 -9.52 -30.37
CA CYS A 21 -4.00 -8.71 -31.38
C CYS A 21 -3.74 -9.50 -32.66
N ALA A 22 -3.35 -10.78 -32.53
CA ALA A 22 -3.13 -11.66 -33.68
C ALA A 22 -4.44 -11.92 -34.46
N GLU A 23 -5.54 -12.18 -33.76
CA GLU A 23 -6.88 -12.37 -34.36
C GLU A 23 -7.35 -11.12 -35.11
N LEU A 24 -7.06 -9.94 -34.59
CA LEU A 24 -7.42 -8.66 -35.20
C LEU A 24 -6.41 -8.17 -36.27
N GLY A 25 -5.35 -8.94 -36.56
CA GLY A 25 -4.31 -8.56 -37.50
C GLY A 25 -3.48 -7.35 -37.04
N VAL A 26 -3.49 -7.03 -35.74
CA VAL A 26 -2.73 -5.90 -35.16
C VAL A 26 -1.38 -6.39 -34.67
N THR A 27 -0.30 -5.78 -35.16
CA THR A 27 1.05 -6.04 -34.66
C THR A 27 1.35 -5.09 -33.51
N PRO A 28 1.51 -5.58 -32.26
CA PRO A 28 1.87 -4.74 -31.13
C PRO A 28 3.25 -4.13 -31.32
N ALA A 29 3.42 -2.84 -30.98
CA ALA A 29 4.72 -2.21 -30.95
C ALA A 29 5.60 -2.87 -29.88
N HIS A 30 6.84 -3.19 -30.22
CA HIS A 30 7.81 -3.71 -29.28
C HIS A 30 8.58 -2.54 -28.63
N ASP A 31 8.38 -2.39 -27.31
CA ASP A 31 9.16 -1.45 -26.50
C ASP A 31 10.31 -2.21 -25.82
N SER A 32 11.55 -1.87 -26.15
CA SER A 32 12.76 -2.49 -25.58
C SER A 32 12.85 -2.39 -24.05
N MET A 33 12.21 -1.38 -23.44
CA MET A 33 12.12 -1.27 -21.97
C MET A 33 11.34 -2.43 -21.33
N ASN A 34 10.50 -3.13 -22.10
CA ASN A 34 9.79 -4.32 -21.63
C ASN A 34 10.70 -5.53 -21.41
N ASP A 35 11.93 -5.48 -21.94
CA ASP A 35 12.91 -6.54 -21.82
C ASP A 35 14.11 -6.18 -20.94
N ASP A 36 14.17 -4.93 -20.47
CA ASP A 36 15.28 -4.42 -19.69
C ASP A 36 15.22 -4.92 -18.23
N LEU A 37 16.17 -5.80 -17.87
CA LEU A 37 16.28 -6.38 -16.54
C LEU A 37 16.67 -5.39 -15.44
N ARG A 38 17.00 -4.14 -15.75
CA ARG A 38 17.18 -3.10 -14.73
C ARG A 38 15.88 -2.77 -14.01
N PHE A 39 14.72 -3.04 -14.63
CA PHE A 39 13.43 -2.83 -14.01
C PHE A 39 12.99 -4.06 -13.21
N GLN A 40 12.72 -3.89 -11.92
CA GLN A 40 12.27 -4.96 -11.02
C GLN A 40 11.06 -5.73 -11.57
N ARG A 41 10.08 -5.04 -12.17
CA ARG A 41 8.89 -5.67 -12.77
C ARG A 41 9.26 -6.65 -13.90
N VAL A 42 10.30 -6.33 -14.68
CA VAL A 42 10.77 -7.19 -15.79
C VAL A 42 11.46 -8.40 -15.22
N ARG A 43 12.31 -8.22 -14.22
CA ARG A 43 12.97 -9.33 -13.50
C ARG A 43 11.96 -10.27 -12.86
N ILE A 44 10.97 -9.76 -12.15
CA ILE A 44 9.91 -10.60 -11.55
C ILE A 44 9.24 -11.45 -12.64
N ARG A 45 8.87 -10.85 -13.77
CA ARG A 45 8.20 -11.56 -14.86
C ARG A 45 9.10 -12.60 -15.54
N LYS A 46 10.38 -12.28 -15.75
CA LYS A 46 11.28 -13.13 -16.54
C LYS A 46 12.07 -14.13 -15.69
N GLU A 47 12.28 -13.87 -14.41
CA GLU A 47 13.10 -14.68 -13.52
C GLU A 47 12.28 -15.34 -12.43
N VAL A 48 11.52 -14.57 -11.64
CA VAL A 48 10.83 -15.05 -10.44
C VAL A 48 9.61 -15.90 -10.78
N VAL A 49 8.74 -15.39 -11.66
CA VAL A 49 7.51 -16.13 -12.01
C VAL A 49 7.81 -17.48 -12.67
N PRO A 50 8.74 -17.59 -13.65
CA PRO A 50 9.12 -18.89 -14.21
C PRO A 50 9.73 -19.84 -13.17
N LEU A 51 10.57 -19.34 -12.25
CA LEU A 51 11.13 -20.15 -11.17
C LEU A 51 10.03 -20.68 -10.24
N LEU A 52 9.06 -19.86 -9.86
CA LEU A 52 7.92 -20.29 -9.03
C LEU A 52 7.08 -21.36 -9.75
N VAL A 53 6.84 -21.21 -11.05
CA VAL A 53 6.12 -22.22 -11.87
C VAL A 53 6.90 -23.52 -11.92
N ASP A 54 8.22 -23.46 -12.10
CA ASP A 54 9.07 -24.65 -12.12
C ASP A 54 9.06 -25.38 -10.77
N ILE A 55 9.21 -24.66 -9.66
CA ILE A 55 9.18 -25.24 -8.31
C ILE A 55 7.81 -25.83 -7.99
N ALA A 56 6.73 -25.10 -8.28
CA ALA A 56 5.37 -25.51 -7.97
C ALA A 56 4.81 -26.57 -8.91
N LYS A 57 5.47 -26.81 -10.07
CA LYS A 57 5.03 -27.68 -11.16
C LYS A 57 3.60 -27.38 -11.64
N ARG A 58 3.17 -26.13 -11.50
CA ARG A 58 1.86 -25.63 -11.94
C ARG A 58 1.92 -24.14 -12.21
N ASP A 59 0.94 -23.61 -12.93
CA ASP A 59 0.79 -22.16 -13.10
C ASP A 59 0.43 -21.50 -11.75
N VAL A 60 1.33 -20.65 -11.28
CA VAL A 60 1.15 -19.89 -10.01
C VAL A 60 0.51 -18.54 -10.21
N VAL A 61 0.45 -18.03 -11.45
CA VAL A 61 -0.02 -16.66 -11.75
C VAL A 61 -1.46 -16.48 -11.33
N ASP A 62 -2.35 -17.43 -11.66
CA ASP A 62 -3.76 -17.37 -11.30
C ASP A 62 -3.99 -17.47 -9.79
N VAL A 63 -3.16 -18.27 -9.10
CA VAL A 63 -3.22 -18.40 -7.64
C VAL A 63 -2.84 -17.08 -7.00
N LEU A 64 -1.73 -16.48 -7.43
CA LEU A 64 -1.24 -15.19 -6.92
C LEU A 64 -2.23 -14.06 -7.24
N ALA A 65 -2.81 -14.03 -8.44
CA ALA A 65 -3.79 -13.04 -8.82
C ALA A 65 -5.07 -13.12 -7.96
N ARG A 66 -5.55 -14.36 -7.70
CA ARG A 66 -6.70 -14.61 -6.84
C ARG A 66 -6.43 -14.20 -5.40
N GLN A 67 -5.28 -14.58 -4.84
CA GLN A 67 -4.89 -14.15 -3.50
C GLN A 67 -4.77 -12.64 -3.39
N ALA A 68 -4.19 -11.99 -4.40
CA ALA A 68 -4.11 -10.53 -4.43
C ALA A 68 -5.48 -9.85 -4.52
N ALA A 69 -6.48 -10.48 -5.14
CA ALA A 69 -7.85 -9.98 -5.17
C ALA A 69 -8.49 -10.07 -3.77
N ILE A 70 -8.43 -11.23 -3.13
CA ILE A 70 -8.96 -11.45 -1.77
C ILE A 70 -8.32 -10.48 -0.77
N LEU A 71 -6.99 -10.37 -0.79
CA LEU A 71 -6.28 -9.44 0.10
C LEU A 71 -6.65 -7.98 -0.15
N ARG A 72 -7.06 -7.64 -1.36
CA ARG A 72 -7.51 -6.28 -1.68
C ARG A 72 -8.89 -6.00 -1.11
N ASP A 73 -9.79 -6.98 -1.19
CA ASP A 73 -11.14 -6.87 -0.60
C ASP A 73 -11.03 -6.74 0.93
N ASP A 74 -10.17 -7.55 1.58
CA ASP A 74 -9.87 -7.44 3.02
C ASP A 74 -9.28 -6.06 3.37
N ASP A 75 -8.37 -5.55 2.54
CA ASP A 75 -7.73 -4.24 2.73
C ASP A 75 -8.74 -3.10 2.64
N ASP A 76 -9.65 -3.15 1.67
CA ASP A 76 -10.70 -2.14 1.48
C ASP A 76 -11.61 -2.07 2.73
N VAL A 77 -12.05 -3.20 3.29
CA VAL A 77 -12.86 -3.25 4.52
C VAL A 77 -12.10 -2.70 5.73
N LEU A 78 -10.82 -3.06 5.88
CA LEU A 78 -10.00 -2.55 6.97
C LEU A 78 -9.72 -1.05 6.84
N GLU A 79 -9.58 -0.52 5.63
CA GLU A 79 -9.44 0.92 5.38
C GLU A 79 -10.72 1.68 5.76
N GLU A 80 -11.90 1.15 5.42
CA GLU A 80 -13.19 1.74 5.80
C GLU A 80 -13.38 1.75 7.32
N LEU A 81 -13.10 0.65 8.00
CA LEU A 81 -13.18 0.55 9.46
C LEU A 81 -12.20 1.51 10.14
N ALA A 82 -10.99 1.63 9.62
CA ALA A 82 -9.99 2.56 10.16
C ALA A 82 -10.40 4.02 9.98
N ALA A 83 -11.09 4.36 8.89
CA ALA A 83 -11.58 5.72 8.63
C ALA A 83 -12.65 6.18 9.63
N MET A 84 -13.31 5.26 10.35
CA MET A 84 -14.27 5.58 11.41
C MET A 84 -13.59 5.95 12.74
N ILE A 85 -12.29 5.75 12.87
CA ILE A 85 -11.52 6.06 14.09
C ILE A 85 -10.98 7.49 13.96
N ASP A 86 -11.29 8.35 14.95
CA ASP A 86 -10.65 9.67 15.02
C ASP A 86 -9.15 9.50 15.35
N PRO A 87 -8.25 9.74 14.38
CA PRO A 87 -6.82 9.50 14.59
C PRO A 87 -6.18 10.51 15.54
N THR A 88 -6.91 11.57 15.88
CA THR A 88 -6.46 12.59 16.85
C THR A 88 -6.93 12.29 18.27
N ASP A 89 -7.80 11.34 18.48
CA ASP A 89 -8.20 10.88 19.82
C ASP A 89 -7.28 9.75 20.29
N ALA A 90 -6.39 10.05 21.24
CA ALA A 90 -5.44 9.10 21.78
C ALA A 90 -6.10 7.89 22.47
N ARG A 91 -7.32 8.06 23.03
CA ARG A 91 -8.07 6.95 23.65
C ARG A 91 -8.66 6.04 22.59
N ALA A 92 -9.26 6.62 21.53
CA ALA A 92 -9.80 5.85 20.43
C ALA A 92 -8.71 5.01 19.74
N ILE A 93 -7.55 5.62 19.46
CA ILE A 93 -6.39 4.93 18.87
C ILE A 93 -5.86 3.82 19.81
N SER A 94 -5.75 4.10 21.11
CA SER A 94 -5.22 3.11 22.08
C SER A 94 -6.16 1.93 22.30
N ALA A 95 -7.47 2.14 22.20
CA ALA A 95 -8.50 1.10 22.39
C ALA A 95 -8.79 0.30 21.11
N ALA A 96 -8.45 0.83 19.94
CA ALA A 96 -8.74 0.18 18.67
C ALA A 96 -7.87 -1.08 18.46
N PRO A 97 -8.38 -2.09 17.74
CA PRO A 97 -7.56 -3.19 17.26
C PRO A 97 -6.31 -2.68 16.53
N LEU A 98 -5.15 -3.27 16.81
CA LEU A 98 -3.86 -2.80 16.31
C LEU A 98 -3.81 -2.58 14.79
N PRO A 99 -4.37 -3.46 13.92
CA PRO A 99 -4.41 -3.23 12.49
C PRO A 99 -5.16 -1.94 12.10
N LEU A 100 -6.26 -1.63 12.79
CA LEU A 100 -7.07 -0.45 12.53
C LEU A 100 -6.39 0.83 13.04
N ALA A 101 -5.81 0.79 14.24
CA ALA A 101 -5.05 1.91 14.79
C ALA A 101 -3.88 2.30 13.88
N ARG A 102 -3.13 1.33 13.37
CA ARG A 102 -2.03 1.54 12.41
C ARG A 102 -2.52 2.20 11.13
N ARG A 103 -3.65 1.75 10.58
CA ARG A 103 -4.24 2.32 9.36
C ARG A 103 -4.73 3.75 9.58
N ALA A 104 -5.46 4.00 10.66
CA ALA A 104 -5.97 5.33 11.01
C ALA A 104 -4.83 6.35 11.12
N ILE A 105 -3.74 6.01 11.82
CA ILE A 105 -2.55 6.86 11.92
C ILE A 105 -1.90 7.05 10.53
N ARG A 106 -1.76 5.98 9.74
CA ARG A 106 -1.17 6.05 8.42
C ARG A 106 -1.98 6.92 7.46
N GLN A 107 -3.32 6.82 7.48
CA GLN A 107 -4.23 7.66 6.70
C GLN A 107 -4.09 9.13 7.11
N TRP A 108 -4.11 9.42 8.42
CA TRP A 108 -3.96 10.77 8.95
C TRP A 108 -2.67 11.45 8.52
N LEU A 109 -1.56 10.72 8.54
CA LEU A 109 -0.23 11.25 8.21
C LEU A 109 0.16 11.09 6.74
N SER A 110 -0.73 10.63 5.88
CA SER A 110 -0.41 10.27 4.48
C SER A 110 -0.04 11.45 3.57
N ASN A 111 -0.27 12.68 3.98
CA ASN A 111 0.09 13.87 3.22
C ASN A 111 1.39 14.50 3.79
N PRO A 112 2.42 14.79 2.96
CA PRO A 112 2.51 14.58 1.50
C PRO A 112 2.84 13.14 1.09
N LYS A 113 3.31 12.31 2.03
CA LYS A 113 3.70 10.91 1.79
C LYS A 113 3.30 10.04 2.97
N PRO A 114 2.77 8.83 2.72
CA PRO A 114 2.48 7.89 3.80
C PRO A 114 3.71 7.58 4.65
N PRO A 115 3.58 7.56 6.00
CA PRO A 115 4.66 7.21 6.89
C PRO A 115 5.04 5.72 6.75
N ASP A 116 6.27 5.39 7.12
CA ASP A 116 6.71 4.02 7.30
C ASP A 116 6.15 3.41 8.59
N LEU A 117 6.30 2.10 8.73
CA LEU A 117 5.80 1.37 9.90
C LEU A 117 6.43 1.88 11.20
N ALA A 118 7.73 2.18 11.19
CA ALA A 118 8.43 2.64 12.39
C ALA A 118 7.88 4.00 12.88
N THR A 119 7.52 4.88 11.97
CA THR A 119 6.86 6.16 12.29
C THR A 119 5.46 5.92 12.87
N VAL A 120 4.67 5.01 12.29
CA VAL A 120 3.34 4.66 12.82
C VAL A 120 3.45 4.10 14.25
N GLU A 121 4.42 3.21 14.52
CA GLU A 121 4.63 2.66 15.86
C GLU A 121 5.03 3.73 16.88
N ARG A 122 5.87 4.71 16.50
CA ARG A 122 6.19 5.84 17.37
C ARG A 122 4.96 6.67 17.75
N VAL A 123 4.07 6.92 16.78
CA VAL A 123 2.82 7.63 17.06
C VAL A 123 1.88 6.82 17.94
N LEU A 124 1.83 5.49 17.78
CA LEU A 124 1.08 4.60 18.68
C LEU A 124 1.62 4.67 20.11
N ALA A 125 2.93 4.70 20.29
CA ALA A 125 3.56 4.88 21.62
C ALA A 125 3.15 6.21 22.26
N VAL A 126 3.08 7.30 21.46
CA VAL A 126 2.57 8.61 21.94
C VAL A 126 1.09 8.50 22.31
N ALA A 127 0.25 7.84 21.50
CA ALA A 127 -1.17 7.64 21.79
C ALA A 127 -1.39 6.88 23.10
N ARG A 128 -0.56 5.87 23.38
CA ARG A 128 -0.60 5.08 24.61
C ARG A 128 -0.04 5.79 25.86
N GLY A 129 0.66 6.91 25.64
CA GLY A 129 1.32 7.66 26.72
C GLY A 129 2.69 7.10 27.14
N GLU A 130 3.26 6.24 26.32
CA GLU A 130 4.62 5.72 26.48
C GLU A 130 5.68 6.77 26.09
N ALA A 131 5.27 7.77 25.28
CA ALA A 131 6.05 8.95 24.93
C ALA A 131 5.14 10.19 24.86
N ASN A 132 5.68 11.37 25.07
CA ASN A 132 4.94 12.64 25.01
C ASN A 132 4.85 13.19 23.57
N ALA A 133 5.85 12.90 22.74
CA ALA A 133 5.93 13.35 21.36
C ALA A 133 6.84 12.44 20.53
N CYS A 134 6.70 12.49 19.21
CA CYS A 134 7.63 11.84 18.27
C CYS A 134 7.73 12.64 16.97
N ASP A 135 8.88 12.52 16.29
CA ASP A 135 9.09 13.01 14.93
C ASP A 135 8.40 12.06 13.91
N VAL A 136 7.71 12.66 12.95
CA VAL A 136 7.03 11.92 11.88
C VAL A 136 7.57 12.23 10.48
N GLY A 137 8.72 12.91 10.43
CA GLY A 137 9.41 13.29 9.21
C GLY A 137 8.89 14.58 8.57
N GLY A 138 9.68 15.13 7.66
CA GLY A 138 9.33 16.35 6.92
C GLY A 138 9.17 17.58 7.81
N GLY A 139 9.93 17.67 8.90
CA GLY A 139 9.81 18.77 9.87
C GLY A 139 8.51 18.76 10.65
N ARG A 140 7.85 17.60 10.76
CA ARG A 140 6.59 17.43 11.50
C ARG A 140 6.79 16.56 12.73
N SER A 141 6.04 16.87 13.79
CA SER A 141 6.00 16.05 15.01
C SER A 141 4.57 15.84 15.49
N VAL A 142 4.32 14.69 16.10
CA VAL A 142 3.06 14.42 16.80
C VAL A 142 3.31 14.52 18.30
N ARG A 143 2.45 15.27 19.00
CA ARG A 143 2.48 15.45 20.44
C ARG A 143 1.12 15.07 21.03
N ARG A 144 1.12 14.49 22.24
CA ARG A 144 -0.08 14.23 23.01
C ARG A 144 -0.33 15.32 24.04
N SER A 145 -1.54 15.90 24.01
CA SER A 145 -2.03 16.87 24.98
C SER A 145 -3.46 16.54 25.35
N ARG A 146 -3.80 16.39 26.62
CA ARG A 146 -5.17 16.14 27.13
C ARG A 146 -5.95 15.07 26.35
N GLN A 147 -5.32 13.94 26.06
CA GLN A 147 -5.86 12.82 25.27
C GLN A 147 -6.09 13.13 23.76
N ARG A 148 -5.55 14.25 23.26
CA ARG A 148 -5.53 14.56 21.84
C ARG A 148 -4.12 14.41 21.27
N LEU A 149 -4.04 13.92 20.04
CA LEU A 149 -2.83 13.92 19.24
C LEU A 149 -2.86 15.13 18.32
N GLU A 150 -1.82 15.93 18.40
CA GLU A 150 -1.68 17.17 17.63
C GLU A 150 -0.48 17.06 16.70
N LEU A 151 -0.70 17.37 15.41
CA LEU A 151 0.36 17.43 14.42
C LEU A 151 0.94 18.85 14.37
N HIS A 152 2.19 18.99 14.71
CA HIS A 152 2.93 20.24 14.65
C HIS A 152 3.88 20.23 13.45
N VAL A 153 3.98 21.37 12.74
CA VAL A 153 4.92 21.59 11.65
C VAL A 153 6.00 22.55 12.15
N VAL A 154 7.26 22.11 12.12
CA VAL A 154 8.40 22.96 12.50
C VAL A 154 8.63 23.97 11.36
N GLY A 155 8.33 25.25 11.59
CA GLY A 155 8.60 26.32 10.61
C GLY A 155 7.46 27.30 10.33
N MET A 156 6.29 27.11 10.90
CA MET A 156 5.27 28.18 10.93
C MET A 156 5.28 28.85 12.30
N ARG A 157 6.11 29.89 12.44
CA ARG A 157 5.95 30.97 13.44
C ARG A 157 5.13 32.08 12.81
#